data_d4612518ca5784544dba9aefad869849
#
_entry.id   d4612518ca5784544dba9aefad869849
#
_cell.length_a   1.000
_cell.length_b   1.000
_cell.length_c   1.000
_cell.angle_alpha   90.00
_cell.angle_beta   90.00
_cell.angle_gamma   90.00
#
_symmetry.space_group_name_H-M   'P 1'
#
loop_
_entity.id
_entity.type
_entity.pdbx_description
1 polymer ?
#
loop_
_entity_poly.entity_id
_entity_poly.type
_entity_poly.pdbx_seq_one_letter_code
_entity_poly.pdbx_strand_id
1 'polypeptide(L)'
;VILDKKIDSRDAYFQGLPKSLEEAKKLGTKIYSAWDSIKTSTNPSNKKRAETRMKKYEAELASILKKYCLKLKIFEDFIKNLLPVYREINDILDDLSLVKKISTRRKKKVDTKVAKKRLLQLRDEFKIDPEILANIISEVRQGLREAHKAKTEMVEANLRLVISIAKKYTNRGLSFLDLIQEGNMGLMKAVEKFEYRRGYKFSTYATWWIRQAIT
;
A
#
# COMPACT_ATOMS: atom_id res chain seq x y z
N VAL A 1 -12.48 -5.64 -1.05
CA VAL A 1 -11.80 -4.36 -1.35
C VAL A 1 -11.78 -3.44 -0.13
N ILE A 2 -12.79 -3.45 0.69
CA ILE A 2 -12.99 -2.56 1.83
C ILE A 2 -13.00 -3.39 3.11
N LEU A 3 -12.48 -2.83 4.22
CA LEU A 3 -12.54 -3.47 5.53
C LEU A 3 -13.98 -3.39 6.06
N ASP A 4 -14.71 -4.50 6.03
CA ASP A 4 -16.11 -4.61 6.46
C ASP A 4 -16.40 -4.16 7.90
N LYS A 5 -15.35 -3.94 8.70
CA LYS A 5 -15.41 -3.89 10.15
C LYS A 5 -15.44 -2.50 10.78
N LYS A 6 -15.36 -1.44 9.95
CA LYS A 6 -15.43 -0.03 10.42
C LYS A 6 -16.71 0.67 9.96
N ILE A 7 -17.67 -0.07 9.44
CA ILE A 7 -18.84 0.49 8.80
C ILE A 7 -20.05 0.18 9.66
N ASP A 8 -20.60 1.20 10.31
CA ASP A 8 -21.78 1.08 11.17
C ASP A 8 -23.06 0.71 10.38
N SER A 9 -23.09 1.04 9.11
CA SER A 9 -24.17 0.67 8.19
C SER A 9 -23.60 0.35 6.80
N ARG A 10 -23.61 -0.94 6.46
CA ARG A 10 -23.09 -1.44 5.17
C ARG A 10 -23.88 -0.87 4.00
N ASP A 11 -25.19 -0.78 4.14
CA ASP A 11 -26.09 -0.35 3.06
C ASP A 11 -25.95 1.15 2.75
N ALA A 12 -25.89 2.00 3.76
CA ALA A 12 -25.64 3.43 3.60
C ALA A 12 -24.28 3.71 2.94
N TYR A 13 -23.29 2.87 3.26
CA TYR A 13 -21.97 2.95 2.67
C TYR A 13 -21.97 2.60 1.18
N PHE A 14 -22.63 1.52 0.79
CA PHE A 14 -22.73 1.12 -0.62
C PHE A 14 -23.57 2.10 -1.44
N GLN A 15 -24.61 2.68 -0.86
CA GLN A 15 -25.40 3.74 -1.51
C GLN A 15 -24.58 5.01 -1.76
N GLY A 16 -23.67 5.36 -0.87
CA GLY A 16 -22.77 6.53 -1.02
C GLY A 16 -21.61 6.32 -1.99
N LEU A 17 -21.25 5.07 -2.30
CA LEU A 17 -20.08 4.73 -3.10
C LEU A 17 -20.10 5.32 -4.53
N PRO A 18 -21.19 5.22 -5.31
CA PRO A 18 -21.25 5.80 -6.67
C PRO A 18 -21.00 7.30 -6.67
N LYS A 19 -21.62 8.01 -5.73
CA LYS A 19 -21.46 9.47 -5.59
C LYS A 19 -20.02 9.85 -5.26
N SER A 20 -19.41 9.17 -4.29
CA SER A 20 -18.02 9.41 -3.92
C SER A 20 -17.03 9.06 -5.04
N LEU A 21 -17.34 8.04 -5.85
CA LEU A 21 -16.54 7.68 -7.03
C LEU A 21 -16.61 8.77 -8.09
N GLU A 22 -17.79 9.34 -8.30
CA GLU A 22 -17.98 10.44 -9.24
C GLU A 22 -17.26 11.73 -8.78
N GLU A 23 -17.36 12.04 -7.48
CA GLU A 23 -16.62 13.13 -6.86
C GLU A 23 -15.09 12.93 -6.98
N ALA A 24 -14.60 11.72 -6.72
CA ALA A 24 -13.18 11.38 -6.87
C ALA A 24 -12.71 11.55 -8.34
N LYS A 25 -13.51 11.13 -9.33
CA LYS A 25 -13.21 11.32 -10.75
C LYS A 25 -13.16 12.81 -11.10
N LYS A 26 -14.12 13.62 -10.65
CA LYS A 26 -14.14 15.08 -10.85
C LYS A 26 -12.93 15.77 -10.22
N LEU A 27 -12.51 15.34 -9.02
CA LEU A 27 -11.28 15.84 -8.39
C LEU A 27 -10.04 15.44 -9.17
N GLY A 28 -9.98 14.21 -9.66
CA GLY A 28 -8.88 13.75 -10.53
C GLY A 28 -8.70 14.63 -11.76
N THR A 29 -9.80 14.95 -12.49
CA THR A 29 -9.72 15.85 -13.64
C THR A 29 -9.27 17.27 -13.27
N LYS A 30 -9.68 17.79 -12.10
CA LYS A 30 -9.19 19.08 -11.59
C LYS A 30 -7.71 19.06 -11.23
N ILE A 31 -7.21 17.96 -10.67
CA ILE A 31 -5.78 17.77 -10.38
C ILE A 31 -4.99 17.79 -11.68
N TYR A 32 -5.43 17.04 -12.71
CA TYR A 32 -4.76 17.04 -14.01
C TYR A 32 -4.75 18.44 -14.65
N SER A 33 -5.86 19.17 -14.65
CA SER A 33 -5.90 20.52 -15.20
C SER A 33 -5.02 21.52 -14.43
N ALA A 34 -4.93 21.38 -13.11
CA ALA A 34 -4.02 22.17 -12.30
C ALA A 34 -2.54 21.85 -12.62
N TRP A 35 -2.20 20.56 -12.79
CA TRP A 35 -0.87 20.14 -13.22
C TRP A 35 -0.48 20.73 -14.58
N ASP A 36 -1.37 20.66 -15.57
CA ASP A 36 -1.12 21.24 -16.89
C ASP A 36 -0.93 22.77 -16.81
N SER A 37 -1.66 23.44 -15.92
CA SER A 37 -1.49 24.87 -15.64
C SER A 37 -0.12 25.18 -15.03
N ILE A 38 0.42 24.29 -14.15
CA ILE A 38 1.77 24.42 -13.57
C ILE A 38 2.82 24.28 -14.67
N LYS A 39 2.62 23.37 -15.63
CA LYS A 39 3.55 23.09 -16.71
C LYS A 39 3.59 24.21 -17.75
N THR A 40 2.44 24.74 -18.12
CA THR A 40 2.32 25.74 -19.20
C THR A 40 2.56 27.16 -18.73
N SER A 41 2.42 27.44 -17.43
CA SER A 41 2.57 28.81 -16.91
C SER A 41 4.01 29.24 -16.84
N THR A 42 4.34 30.37 -17.49
CA THR A 42 5.64 31.06 -17.41
C THR A 42 5.72 32.01 -16.21
N ASN A 43 4.56 32.42 -15.66
CA ASN A 43 4.48 33.37 -14.55
C ASN A 43 4.58 32.63 -13.19
N PRO A 44 5.59 32.94 -12.34
CA PRO A 44 5.78 32.30 -11.04
C PRO A 44 4.56 32.39 -10.10
N SER A 45 3.85 33.52 -10.13
CA SER A 45 2.66 33.72 -9.29
C SER A 45 1.52 32.80 -9.69
N ASN A 46 1.27 32.62 -10.99
CA ASN A 46 0.25 31.72 -11.51
C ASN A 46 0.60 30.24 -11.22
N LYS A 47 1.88 29.90 -11.34
CA LYS A 47 2.38 28.58 -11.00
C LYS A 47 2.12 28.25 -9.51
N LYS A 48 2.47 29.16 -8.60
CA LYS A 48 2.23 28.98 -7.16
C LYS A 48 0.74 28.85 -6.82
N ARG A 49 -0.12 29.63 -7.50
CA ARG A 49 -1.57 29.50 -7.34
C ARG A 49 -2.11 28.14 -7.83
N ALA A 50 -1.58 27.62 -8.93
CA ALA A 50 -1.96 26.31 -9.47
C ALA A 50 -1.49 25.18 -8.53
N GLU A 51 -0.27 25.27 -7.98
CA GLU A 51 0.25 24.33 -6.97
C GLU A 51 -0.62 24.30 -5.71
N THR A 52 -1.04 25.47 -5.21
CA THR A 52 -1.93 25.56 -4.04
C THR A 52 -3.30 24.92 -4.32
N ARG A 53 -3.86 25.15 -5.52
CA ARG A 53 -5.13 24.52 -5.93
C ARG A 53 -4.98 23.01 -6.04
N MET A 54 -3.89 22.52 -6.63
CA MET A 54 -3.62 21.09 -6.77
C MET A 54 -3.57 20.42 -5.40
N LYS A 55 -2.78 20.95 -4.45
CA LYS A 55 -2.70 20.46 -3.08
C LYS A 55 -4.05 20.42 -2.35
N LYS A 56 -4.91 21.43 -2.61
CA LYS A 56 -6.27 21.44 -2.06
C LYS A 56 -7.10 20.29 -2.61
N TYR A 57 -7.09 20.05 -3.91
CA TYR A 57 -7.83 18.95 -4.54
C TYR A 57 -7.29 17.57 -4.12
N GLU A 58 -5.98 17.44 -3.96
CA GLU A 58 -5.33 16.22 -3.41
C GLU A 58 -5.80 15.94 -1.99
N ALA A 59 -5.87 16.97 -1.13
CA ALA A 59 -6.35 16.82 0.24
C ALA A 59 -7.84 16.43 0.28
N GLU A 60 -8.68 17.02 -0.57
CA GLU A 60 -10.09 16.66 -0.71
C GLU A 60 -10.23 15.20 -1.19
N LEU A 61 -9.48 14.78 -2.19
CA LEU A 61 -9.47 13.40 -2.69
C LEU A 61 -9.00 12.42 -1.61
N ALA A 62 -7.93 12.76 -0.89
CA ALA A 62 -7.44 11.95 0.22
C ALA A 62 -8.49 11.80 1.34
N SER A 63 -9.27 12.85 1.62
CA SER A 63 -10.35 12.80 2.61
C SER A 63 -11.47 11.83 2.20
N ILE A 64 -11.81 11.79 0.91
CA ILE A 64 -12.77 10.84 0.36
C ILE A 64 -12.23 9.41 0.48
N LEU A 65 -10.98 9.16 0.05
CA LEU A 65 -10.37 7.83 0.09
C LEU A 65 -10.20 7.30 1.53
N LYS A 66 -9.89 8.16 2.50
CA LYS A 66 -9.77 7.77 3.91
C LYS A 66 -11.08 7.24 4.52
N LYS A 67 -12.24 7.68 4.02
CA LYS A 67 -13.54 7.15 4.45
C LYS A 67 -13.71 5.67 4.11
N TYR A 68 -13.03 5.23 3.05
CA TYR A 68 -13.11 3.87 2.54
C TYR A 68 -11.98 3.02 3.10
N CYS A 69 -11.98 2.60 4.32
CA CYS A 69 -10.95 1.76 4.96
C CYS A 69 -10.44 0.63 4.04
N LEU A 70 -9.56 0.97 3.08
CA LEU A 70 -9.09 0.05 2.04
C LEU A 70 -8.28 -1.11 2.67
N LYS A 71 -8.48 -2.33 2.16
CA LYS A 71 -7.71 -3.50 2.59
C LYS A 71 -6.24 -3.35 2.19
N LEU A 72 -5.34 -3.85 3.02
CA LEU A 72 -3.90 -3.84 2.78
C LEU A 72 -3.52 -4.41 1.41
N LYS A 73 -4.22 -5.45 0.96
CA LYS A 73 -4.02 -6.08 -0.35
C LYS A 73 -4.09 -5.10 -1.52
N ILE A 74 -4.93 -4.05 -1.45
CA ILE A 74 -5.02 -3.05 -2.52
C ILE A 74 -3.71 -2.26 -2.61
N PHE A 75 -3.12 -1.90 -1.48
CA PHE A 75 -1.83 -1.21 -1.46
C PHE A 75 -0.71 -2.13 -1.95
N GLU A 76 -0.76 -3.42 -1.61
CA GLU A 76 0.19 -4.42 -2.13
C GLU A 76 0.12 -4.54 -3.66
N ASP A 77 -1.09 -4.69 -4.21
CA ASP A 77 -1.31 -4.79 -5.66
C ASP A 77 -0.91 -3.49 -6.37
N PHE A 78 -1.24 -2.34 -5.78
CA PHE A 78 -0.87 -1.03 -6.32
C PHE A 78 0.66 -0.85 -6.36
N ILE A 79 1.33 -1.13 -5.26
CA ILE A 79 2.81 -1.06 -5.18
C ILE A 79 3.46 -2.06 -6.13
N LYS A 80 2.91 -3.29 -6.26
CA LYS A 80 3.43 -4.29 -7.19
C LYS A 80 3.46 -3.77 -8.64
N ASN A 81 2.42 -3.05 -9.05
CA ASN A 81 2.33 -2.45 -10.38
C ASN A 81 3.30 -1.26 -10.55
N LEU A 82 3.63 -0.53 -9.48
CA LEU A 82 4.56 0.59 -9.51
C LEU A 82 6.04 0.19 -9.31
N LEU A 83 6.32 -1.04 -8.93
CA LEU A 83 7.70 -1.50 -8.69
C LEU A 83 8.63 -1.34 -9.90
N PRO A 84 8.24 -1.63 -11.15
CA PRO A 84 9.09 -1.41 -12.32
C PRO A 84 9.47 0.06 -12.47
N VAL A 85 8.49 0.96 -12.33
CA VAL A 85 8.70 2.41 -12.40
C VAL A 85 9.61 2.91 -11.27
N TYR A 86 9.40 2.40 -10.06
CA TYR A 86 10.25 2.71 -8.90
C TYR A 86 11.72 2.33 -9.13
N ARG A 87 11.96 1.14 -9.68
CA ARG A 87 13.33 0.69 -10.02
C ARG A 87 13.94 1.58 -11.09
N GLU A 88 13.20 1.84 -12.17
CA GLU A 88 13.66 2.72 -13.24
C GLU A 88 14.04 4.11 -12.73
N ILE A 89 13.21 4.73 -11.87
CA ILE A 89 13.50 6.04 -11.28
C ILE A 89 14.80 5.99 -10.45
N ASN A 90 14.94 5.00 -9.57
CA ASN A 90 16.13 4.91 -8.72
C ASN A 90 17.40 4.65 -9.54
N ASP A 91 17.36 3.76 -10.53
CA ASP A 91 18.49 3.47 -11.41
C ASP A 91 18.95 4.75 -12.14
N ILE A 92 18.00 5.55 -12.63
CA ILE A 92 18.31 6.83 -13.29
C ILE A 92 18.89 7.86 -12.27
N LEU A 93 18.34 7.95 -11.08
CA LEU A 93 18.82 8.88 -10.05
C LEU A 93 20.20 8.50 -9.55
N ASP A 94 20.45 7.20 -9.36
CA ASP A 94 21.75 6.67 -8.96
C ASP A 94 22.81 6.94 -10.04
N ASP A 95 22.50 6.67 -11.28
CA ASP A 95 23.37 6.98 -12.42
C ASP A 95 23.70 8.47 -12.50
N LEU A 96 22.72 9.35 -12.34
CA LEU A 96 22.91 10.81 -12.31
C LEU A 96 23.76 11.26 -11.11
N SER A 97 23.57 10.63 -9.94
CA SER A 97 24.34 10.92 -8.73
C SER A 97 25.80 10.48 -8.87
N LEU A 98 26.04 9.31 -9.46
CA LEU A 98 27.38 8.80 -9.77
C LEU A 98 28.13 9.71 -10.73
N VAL A 99 27.45 10.21 -11.77
CA VAL A 99 28.06 11.17 -12.74
C VAL A 99 28.46 12.47 -12.03
N LYS A 100 27.73 12.91 -11.01
CA LYS A 100 28.11 14.10 -10.21
C LYS A 100 29.32 13.86 -9.29
N LYS A 101 29.48 12.62 -8.77
CA LYS A 101 30.55 12.27 -7.83
C LYS A 101 31.87 11.89 -8.52
N ILE A 102 31.82 11.33 -9.73
CA ILE A 102 33.00 10.87 -10.47
C ILE A 102 33.49 11.99 -11.38
N SER A 103 34.26 12.88 -10.80
CA SER A 103 34.93 13.99 -11.53
C SER A 103 36.15 13.59 -12.35
N THR A 104 36.59 12.30 -12.39
CA THR A 104 37.78 11.92 -13.17
C THR A 104 37.84 10.42 -13.51
N ARG A 105 38.07 10.12 -14.77
CA ARG A 105 38.72 8.98 -15.42
C ARG A 105 37.98 7.70 -15.81
N ARG A 106 36.77 7.37 -15.36
CA ARG A 106 36.00 6.27 -15.97
C ARG A 106 34.53 6.68 -16.14
N LYS A 107 34.26 7.47 -17.18
CA LYS A 107 32.90 7.74 -17.65
C LYS A 107 32.30 6.44 -18.19
N LYS A 108 31.51 5.70 -17.39
CA LYS A 108 30.37 4.99 -17.96
C LYS A 108 29.56 6.11 -18.64
N LYS A 109 29.45 6.05 -19.99
CA LYS A 109 28.68 7.04 -20.77
C LYS A 109 27.19 6.90 -20.41
N VAL A 110 26.78 7.35 -19.24
CA VAL A 110 25.37 7.59 -18.98
C VAL A 110 25.03 8.84 -19.78
N ASP A 111 24.22 8.69 -20.81
CA ASP A 111 23.74 9.84 -21.55
C ASP A 111 22.77 10.64 -20.64
N THR A 112 23.34 11.59 -19.93
CA THR A 112 22.60 12.44 -18.97
C THR A 112 21.43 13.17 -19.61
N LYS A 113 21.45 13.38 -20.95
CA LYS A 113 20.34 13.97 -21.69
C LYS A 113 19.18 12.98 -21.81
N VAL A 114 19.48 11.73 -22.13
CA VAL A 114 18.48 10.65 -22.23
C VAL A 114 17.86 10.39 -20.86
N ALA A 115 18.67 10.26 -19.81
CA ALA A 115 18.22 10.07 -18.44
C ALA A 115 17.28 11.20 -17.96
N LYS A 116 17.65 12.44 -18.17
CA LYS A 116 16.81 13.61 -17.83
C LYS A 116 15.52 13.63 -18.66
N LYS A 117 15.58 13.31 -19.97
CA LYS A 117 14.40 13.24 -20.82
C LYS A 117 13.43 12.17 -20.31
N ARG A 118 13.94 11.02 -19.88
CA ARG A 118 13.13 9.93 -19.35
C ARG A 118 12.44 10.33 -18.04
N LEU A 119 13.14 10.99 -17.10
CA LEU A 119 12.52 11.53 -15.88
C LEU A 119 11.40 12.53 -16.19
N LEU A 120 11.58 13.39 -17.19
CA LEU A 120 10.52 14.30 -17.62
C LEU A 120 9.31 13.57 -18.19
N GLN A 121 9.52 12.49 -18.96
CA GLN A 121 8.42 11.65 -19.44
C GLN A 121 7.65 11.00 -18.29
N LEU A 122 8.36 10.40 -17.32
CA LEU A 122 7.74 9.81 -16.12
C LEU A 122 6.97 10.86 -15.30
N ARG A 123 7.53 12.05 -15.15
CA ARG A 123 6.85 13.17 -14.50
C ARG A 123 5.56 13.56 -15.21
N ASP A 124 5.56 13.58 -16.55
CA ASP A 124 4.38 13.90 -17.34
C ASP A 124 3.34 12.77 -17.34
N GLU A 125 3.78 11.53 -17.24
CA GLU A 125 2.91 10.34 -17.15
C GLU A 125 2.19 10.27 -15.80
N PHE A 126 2.95 10.36 -14.70
CA PHE A 126 2.42 10.21 -13.35
C PHE A 126 1.90 11.51 -12.74
N LYS A 127 2.11 12.67 -13.38
CA LYS A 127 1.72 13.99 -12.88
C LYS A 127 2.29 14.31 -11.48
N ILE A 128 3.45 13.75 -11.18
CA ILE A 128 4.18 13.94 -9.93
C ILE A 128 5.68 13.94 -10.23
N ASP A 129 6.45 14.62 -9.40
CA ASP A 129 7.90 14.60 -9.49
C ASP A 129 8.43 13.18 -9.22
N PRO A 130 9.31 12.61 -10.08
CA PRO A 130 9.81 11.25 -9.92
C PRO A 130 10.48 10.98 -8.58
N GLU A 131 11.22 11.94 -8.01
CA GLU A 131 11.85 11.78 -6.69
C GLU A 131 10.79 11.67 -5.60
N ILE A 132 9.74 12.49 -5.67
CA ILE A 132 8.61 12.43 -4.72
C ILE A 132 7.88 11.10 -4.87
N LEU A 133 7.62 10.65 -6.10
CA LEU A 133 6.98 9.36 -6.36
C LEU A 133 7.80 8.20 -5.78
N ALA A 134 9.12 8.19 -5.99
CA ALA A 134 10.00 7.17 -5.43
C ALA A 134 9.98 7.14 -3.90
N ASN A 135 9.99 8.32 -3.26
CA ASN A 135 9.91 8.43 -1.80
C ASN A 135 8.57 7.88 -1.26
N ILE A 136 7.44 8.26 -1.86
CA ILE A 136 6.12 7.75 -1.49
C ILE A 136 6.06 6.22 -1.62
N ILE A 137 6.56 5.66 -2.73
CA ILE A 137 6.59 4.21 -2.93
C ILE A 137 7.46 3.54 -1.87
N SER A 138 8.61 4.14 -1.53
CA SER A 138 9.51 3.64 -0.48
C SER A 138 8.83 3.60 0.89
N GLU A 139 8.17 4.68 1.29
CA GLU A 139 7.42 4.77 2.56
C GLU A 139 6.30 3.74 2.65
N VAL A 140 5.50 3.61 1.59
CA VAL A 140 4.41 2.61 1.56
C VAL A 140 4.98 1.19 1.66
N ARG A 141 6.09 0.88 0.95
CA ARG A 141 6.77 -0.42 1.04
C ARG A 141 7.31 -0.69 2.44
N GLN A 142 7.83 0.33 3.11
CA GLN A 142 8.27 0.19 4.49
C GLN A 142 7.09 -0.16 5.40
N GLY A 143 5.99 0.59 5.33
CA GLY A 143 4.79 0.30 6.12
C GLY A 143 4.20 -1.09 5.85
N LEU A 144 4.22 -1.55 4.58
CA LEU A 144 3.81 -2.91 4.23
C LEU A 144 4.72 -3.97 4.88
N ARG A 145 6.05 -3.78 4.85
CA ARG A 145 7.01 -4.70 5.51
C ARG A 145 6.80 -4.75 7.02
N GLU A 146 6.59 -3.61 7.66
CA GLU A 146 6.33 -3.53 9.10
C GLU A 146 5.02 -4.24 9.46
N ALA A 147 3.97 -4.06 8.66
CA ALA A 147 2.70 -4.76 8.84
C ALA A 147 2.84 -6.29 8.68
N HIS A 148 3.58 -6.75 7.68
CA HIS A 148 3.86 -8.18 7.51
C HIS A 148 4.69 -8.75 8.65
N LYS A 149 5.73 -8.04 9.08
CA LYS A 149 6.56 -8.44 10.21
C LYS A 149 5.73 -8.60 11.48
N ALA A 150 4.91 -7.61 11.81
CA ALA A 150 4.03 -7.67 12.98
C ALA A 150 3.05 -8.86 12.92
N LYS A 151 2.49 -9.16 11.74
CA LYS A 151 1.64 -10.35 11.55
C LYS A 151 2.41 -11.64 11.79
N THR A 152 3.62 -11.77 11.25
CA THR A 152 4.48 -12.93 11.43
C THR A 152 4.84 -13.14 12.89
N GLU A 153 5.29 -12.11 13.58
CA GLU A 153 5.59 -12.16 15.02
C GLU A 153 4.37 -12.59 15.85
N MET A 154 3.18 -12.09 15.49
CA MET A 154 1.95 -12.47 16.16
C MET A 154 1.59 -13.95 15.94
N VAL A 155 1.81 -14.48 14.73
CA VAL A 155 1.62 -15.92 14.45
C VAL A 155 2.62 -16.75 15.25
N GLU A 156 3.91 -16.44 15.17
CA GLU A 156 4.99 -17.17 15.83
C GLU A 156 4.79 -17.26 17.36
N ALA A 157 4.41 -16.14 17.98
CA ALA A 157 4.13 -16.09 19.42
C ALA A 157 2.94 -16.97 19.84
N ASN A 158 2.08 -17.38 18.90
CA ASN A 158 0.88 -18.17 19.19
C ASN A 158 0.90 -19.61 18.62
N LEU A 159 2.01 -20.08 18.07
CA LEU A 159 2.13 -21.45 17.54
C LEU A 159 1.83 -22.53 18.61
N ARG A 160 2.21 -22.30 19.85
CA ARG A 160 1.92 -23.21 20.97
C ARG A 160 0.41 -23.39 21.20
N LEU A 161 -0.41 -22.38 20.92
CA LEU A 161 -1.87 -22.47 21.00
C LEU A 161 -2.39 -23.48 19.95
N VAL A 162 -1.87 -23.42 18.71
CA VAL A 162 -2.24 -24.39 17.67
C VAL A 162 -1.94 -25.82 18.10
N ILE A 163 -0.72 -26.08 18.59
CA ILE A 163 -0.31 -27.40 19.08
C ILE A 163 -1.25 -27.91 20.17
N SER A 164 -1.62 -27.06 21.14
CA SER A 164 -2.47 -27.42 22.25
C SER A 164 -3.91 -27.80 21.81
N ILE A 165 -4.38 -27.16 20.72
CA ILE A 165 -5.68 -27.45 20.13
C ILE A 165 -5.59 -28.73 19.28
N ALA A 166 -4.60 -28.83 18.38
CA ALA A 166 -4.40 -29.96 17.47
C ALA A 166 -4.32 -31.31 18.22
N LYS A 167 -3.66 -31.33 19.41
CA LYS A 167 -3.59 -32.54 20.27
C LYS A 167 -4.95 -33.12 20.61
N LYS A 168 -6.03 -32.31 20.66
CA LYS A 168 -7.39 -32.79 20.99
C LYS A 168 -8.11 -33.43 19.79
N TYR A 169 -7.53 -33.34 18.61
CA TYR A 169 -8.10 -33.82 17.36
C TYR A 169 -7.31 -34.95 16.73
N THR A 170 -6.30 -35.48 17.43
CA THR A 170 -5.55 -36.68 17.00
C THR A 170 -6.45 -37.91 16.91
N ASN A 171 -6.05 -38.88 16.09
CA ASN A 171 -6.77 -40.15 15.87
C ASN A 171 -8.13 -39.98 15.17
N ARG A 172 -8.31 -38.96 14.35
CA ARG A 172 -9.54 -38.67 13.58
C ARG A 172 -9.33 -38.66 12.06
N GLY A 173 -8.30 -39.37 11.57
CA GLY A 173 -8.05 -39.54 10.14
C GLY A 173 -6.88 -38.68 9.59
N LEU A 174 -6.54 -37.56 10.19
CA LEU A 174 -5.39 -36.74 9.80
C LEU A 174 -4.18 -37.01 10.69
N SER A 175 -2.98 -36.88 10.13
CA SER A 175 -1.75 -36.95 10.91
C SER A 175 -1.64 -35.72 11.85
N PHE A 176 -0.88 -35.86 12.95
CA PHE A 176 -0.70 -34.73 13.87
C PHE A 176 -0.04 -33.53 13.23
N LEU A 177 0.89 -33.75 12.28
CA LEU A 177 1.54 -32.69 11.54
C LEU A 177 0.57 -31.94 10.62
N ASP A 178 -0.34 -32.66 9.95
CA ASP A 178 -1.35 -32.06 9.10
C ASP A 178 -2.35 -31.22 9.92
N LEU A 179 -2.76 -31.71 11.10
CA LEU A 179 -3.58 -30.95 12.03
C LEU A 179 -2.91 -29.65 12.48
N ILE A 180 -1.57 -29.65 12.69
CA ILE A 180 -0.80 -28.44 13.02
C ILE A 180 -0.78 -27.51 11.81
N GLN A 181 -0.58 -28.00 10.59
CA GLN A 181 -0.55 -27.16 9.38
C GLN A 181 -1.90 -26.49 9.15
N GLU A 182 -3.00 -27.23 9.19
CA GLU A 182 -4.34 -26.68 9.08
C GLU A 182 -4.64 -25.68 10.21
N GLY A 183 -4.24 -26.01 11.43
CA GLY A 183 -4.36 -25.11 12.57
C GLY A 183 -3.57 -23.81 12.41
N ASN A 184 -2.37 -23.86 11.81
CA ASN A 184 -1.57 -22.67 11.49
C ASN A 184 -2.26 -21.82 10.42
N MET A 185 -2.90 -22.42 9.41
CA MET A 185 -3.71 -21.70 8.44
C MET A 185 -4.89 -20.97 9.11
N GLY A 186 -5.55 -21.63 10.07
CA GLY A 186 -6.57 -21.02 10.90
C GLY A 186 -6.04 -19.85 11.74
N LEU A 187 -4.87 -20.03 12.38
CA LEU A 187 -4.19 -18.97 13.14
C LEU A 187 -3.85 -17.75 12.29
N MET A 188 -3.31 -17.94 11.08
CA MET A 188 -3.01 -16.83 10.15
C MET A 188 -4.27 -16.07 9.77
N LYS A 189 -5.39 -16.76 9.48
CA LYS A 189 -6.69 -16.11 9.24
C LYS A 189 -7.17 -15.33 10.46
N ALA A 190 -6.95 -15.86 11.67
CA ALA A 190 -7.28 -15.16 12.91
C ALA A 190 -6.48 -13.87 13.07
N VAL A 191 -5.16 -13.89 12.83
CA VAL A 191 -4.29 -12.70 12.90
C VAL A 191 -4.74 -11.63 11.89
N GLU A 192 -5.09 -12.04 10.67
CA GLU A 192 -5.57 -11.09 9.66
C GLU A 192 -6.88 -10.39 10.01
N LYS A 193 -7.75 -11.09 10.72
CA LYS A 193 -9.11 -10.60 11.04
C LYS A 193 -9.26 -10.12 12.47
N PHE A 194 -8.22 -10.18 13.29
CA PHE A 194 -8.29 -9.77 14.68
C PHE A 194 -8.40 -8.25 14.83
N GLU A 195 -9.31 -7.83 15.70
CA GLU A 195 -9.55 -6.42 16.03
C GLU A 195 -9.33 -6.19 17.54
N TYR A 196 -8.12 -5.79 17.89
CA TYR A 196 -7.75 -5.55 19.29
C TYR A 196 -8.63 -4.50 19.99
N ARG A 197 -9.19 -3.56 19.24
CA ARG A 197 -10.06 -2.49 19.77
C ARG A 197 -11.39 -3.00 20.35
N ARG A 198 -11.78 -4.23 20.03
CA ARG A 198 -12.97 -4.88 20.61
C ARG A 198 -12.75 -5.36 22.04
N GLY A 199 -11.53 -5.30 22.57
CA GLY A 199 -11.20 -5.67 23.94
C GLY A 199 -11.17 -7.17 24.24
N TYR A 200 -11.41 -8.04 23.26
CA TYR A 200 -11.31 -9.50 23.46
C TYR A 200 -9.86 -9.96 23.44
N LYS A 201 -9.55 -11.00 24.22
CA LYS A 201 -8.25 -11.68 24.17
C LYS A 201 -8.08 -12.37 22.82
N PHE A 202 -6.90 -12.20 22.20
CA PHE A 202 -6.59 -12.83 20.91
C PHE A 202 -6.78 -14.36 20.95
N SER A 203 -6.32 -15.03 22.03
CA SER A 203 -6.42 -16.48 22.18
C SER A 203 -7.86 -17.00 22.07
N THR A 204 -8.84 -16.26 22.61
CA THR A 204 -10.27 -16.62 22.53
C THR A 204 -10.74 -16.57 21.06
N TYR A 205 -10.38 -15.53 20.34
CA TYR A 205 -10.74 -15.37 18.94
C TYR A 205 -10.03 -16.40 18.02
N ALA A 206 -8.71 -16.58 18.22
CA ALA A 206 -7.90 -17.49 17.44
C ALA A 206 -8.33 -18.95 17.62
N THR A 207 -8.75 -19.35 18.83
CA THR A 207 -9.22 -20.73 19.10
C THR A 207 -10.37 -21.13 18.18
N TRP A 208 -11.29 -20.22 17.89
CA TRP A 208 -12.40 -20.50 16.97
C TRP A 208 -11.89 -20.77 15.54
N TRP A 209 -11.00 -19.90 15.03
CA TRP A 209 -10.44 -20.05 13.69
C TRP A 209 -9.57 -21.28 13.53
N ILE A 210 -8.79 -21.63 14.56
CA ILE A 210 -7.94 -22.81 14.57
C ILE A 210 -8.82 -24.08 14.55
N ARG A 211 -9.86 -24.13 15.38
CA ARG A 211 -10.80 -25.26 15.37
C ARG A 211 -11.48 -25.41 14.01
N GLN A 212 -12.01 -24.33 13.47
CA GLN A 212 -12.68 -24.30 12.16
C GLN A 212 -11.78 -24.79 11.02
N ALA A 213 -10.46 -24.64 11.13
CA ALA A 213 -9.53 -25.08 10.11
C ALA A 213 -9.16 -26.56 10.27
N ILE A 214 -9.16 -27.08 11.52
CA ILE A 214 -8.80 -28.49 11.82
C ILE A 214 -10.00 -29.45 11.60
N THR A 215 -11.23 -28.95 11.77
CA THR A 215 -12.46 -29.76 11.59
C THR A 215 -13.02 -29.63 10.19
#